data_7665221fcc05b1010e9cdc8510c2cc0e
#
_entry.id   7665221fcc05b1010e9cdc8510c2cc0e
#
_cell.length_a   1.000
_cell.length_b   1.000
_cell.length_c   1.000
_cell.angle_alpha   90.00
_cell.angle_beta   90.00
_cell.angle_gamma   90.00
#
_symmetry.space_group_name_H-M   'P 1'
#
loop_
_entity.id
_entity.type
_entity.pdbx_description
1 polymer ?
#
loop_
_entity_poly.entity_id
_entity_poly.type
_entity_poly.pdbx_seq_one_letter_code
_entity_poly.pdbx_strand_id
1 'polypeptide(L)'
;SNNYTLTKTKILSGLQCQKKLWYDFHEPVVNDNSRARLGIRFEQVVKKKDEKSLDLSDRDKNSLLEAIEKTRQAINLKDINSIYEGHFLKFDTLVRTDILKRSEKGWDLYEVKASGEIKDEYIKDIAIQSFIAKSCNINLTSINIIYINKEFEYLKDQDYQGLEKSEDITDRVKEEEGNIIKYIKDLKKLSEKNYPSPKKKMGSHCNEPRCNYLSKCKSLLPKNTYTILPNLSQKKINKFESENIVHLKDVKISDLSERQALIRKVHITGEPHIEKKKLKETFANFKLPFYFMDFEFIQQIVPLVKNTKPFIPLVFQWSVHKWDSLDQKIKLENGDSFLKFQDPTIERDFIESLLKTVGKTGDIFCHHASAEKTQLDNLKKYNHKDLSKQIDLLIDRIQDTETLVKECFKGSTFYICCWYIFKVLIGS
;
A
#
# COMPACT_ATOMS: atom_id res chain seq x y z
N SER A 1 -10.13 10.62 -30.74
CA SER A 1 -10.70 11.22 -29.52
C SER A 1 -11.56 10.18 -28.81
N ASN A 2 -11.33 9.96 -27.53
CA ASN A 2 -12.16 9.05 -26.75
C ASN A 2 -13.59 9.61 -26.70
N ASN A 3 -14.59 8.75 -26.98
CA ASN A 3 -16.02 9.15 -26.97
C ASN A 3 -16.60 9.30 -25.55
N TYR A 4 -15.74 9.48 -24.51
CA TYR A 4 -16.14 9.65 -23.11
C TYR A 4 -15.15 10.51 -22.34
N THR A 5 -15.63 11.22 -21.32
CA THR A 5 -14.83 12.09 -20.46
C THR A 5 -14.43 11.39 -19.16
N LEU A 6 -15.36 10.67 -18.54
CA LEU A 6 -15.17 10.04 -17.24
C LEU A 6 -15.02 8.52 -17.34
N THR A 7 -14.31 7.96 -16.38
CA THR A 7 -14.27 6.53 -16.09
C THR A 7 -14.61 6.31 -14.61
N LYS A 8 -14.93 5.08 -14.23
CA LYS A 8 -15.06 4.68 -12.83
C LYS A 8 -13.91 5.23 -11.97
N THR A 9 -12.67 4.98 -12.40
CA THR A 9 -11.45 5.44 -11.70
C THR A 9 -11.38 6.96 -11.56
N LYS A 10 -11.75 7.72 -12.60
CA LYS A 10 -11.77 9.18 -12.54
C LYS A 10 -12.83 9.70 -11.58
N ILE A 11 -14.01 9.08 -11.53
CA ILE A 11 -15.04 9.45 -10.55
C ILE A 11 -14.52 9.21 -9.13
N LEU A 12 -13.96 8.04 -8.83
CA LEU A 12 -13.36 7.73 -7.52
C LEU A 12 -12.22 8.71 -7.17
N SER A 13 -11.38 9.06 -8.15
CA SER A 13 -10.34 10.08 -7.99
C SER A 13 -10.92 11.44 -7.55
N GLY A 14 -12.00 11.87 -8.19
CA GLY A 14 -12.69 13.11 -7.86
C GLY A 14 -13.41 13.09 -6.52
N LEU A 15 -13.99 11.96 -6.13
CA LEU A 15 -14.61 11.76 -4.82
C LEU A 15 -13.58 11.79 -3.69
N GLN A 16 -12.38 11.23 -3.91
CA GLN A 16 -11.28 11.35 -2.98
C GLN A 16 -10.81 12.81 -2.87
N CYS A 17 -10.59 13.46 -4.01
CA CYS A 17 -10.11 14.84 -4.07
C CYS A 17 -10.34 15.45 -5.46
N GLN A 18 -11.15 16.50 -5.56
CA GLN A 18 -11.38 17.19 -6.84
C GLN A 18 -10.08 17.73 -7.48
N LYS A 19 -9.10 18.17 -6.66
CA LYS A 19 -7.79 18.60 -7.15
C LYS A 19 -7.00 17.44 -7.77
N LYS A 20 -7.12 16.22 -7.22
CA LYS A 20 -6.54 15.00 -7.80
C LYS A 20 -7.10 14.73 -9.19
N LEU A 21 -8.44 14.76 -9.35
CA LEU A 21 -9.09 14.57 -10.64
C LEU A 21 -8.73 15.67 -11.63
N TRP A 22 -8.61 16.92 -11.16
CA TRP A 22 -8.15 18.02 -12.00
C TRP A 22 -6.75 17.74 -12.56
N TYR A 23 -5.81 17.26 -11.73
CA TYR A 23 -4.50 16.83 -12.20
C TYR A 23 -4.57 15.65 -13.17
N ASP A 24 -5.46 14.68 -12.94
CA ASP A 24 -5.67 13.54 -13.86
C ASP A 24 -6.10 14.00 -15.28
N PHE A 25 -6.74 15.15 -15.38
CA PHE A 25 -7.12 15.72 -16.67
C PHE A 25 -6.06 16.62 -17.30
N HIS A 26 -5.42 17.47 -16.51
CA HIS A 26 -4.62 18.58 -17.01
C HIS A 26 -3.11 18.35 -16.89
N GLU A 27 -2.68 17.57 -15.89
CA GLU A 27 -1.26 17.36 -15.59
C GLU A 27 -1.02 15.93 -15.06
N PRO A 28 -1.36 14.89 -15.85
CA PRO A 28 -1.28 13.51 -15.39
C PRO A 28 0.14 13.08 -15.07
N VAL A 29 0.28 12.27 -14.01
CA VAL A 29 1.54 11.59 -13.68
C VAL A 29 1.48 10.14 -14.12
N VAL A 30 2.62 9.58 -14.50
CA VAL A 30 2.73 8.14 -14.76
C VAL A 30 2.66 7.40 -13.42
N ASN A 31 1.70 6.49 -13.29
CA ASN A 31 1.52 5.69 -12.09
C ASN A 31 2.41 4.45 -12.13
N ASP A 32 3.03 4.14 -11.00
CA ASP A 32 3.60 2.81 -10.78
C ASP A 32 2.47 1.81 -10.51
N ASN A 33 2.25 0.88 -11.42
CA ASN A 33 1.22 -0.14 -11.34
C ASN A 33 1.70 -1.42 -10.62
N SER A 34 2.77 -1.36 -9.84
CA SER A 34 3.33 -2.54 -9.16
C SER A 34 2.31 -3.27 -8.27
N ARG A 35 1.45 -2.53 -7.55
CA ARG A 35 0.37 -3.11 -6.74
C ARG A 35 -0.75 -3.76 -7.55
N ALA A 36 -1.01 -3.29 -8.75
CA ALA A 36 -2.04 -3.87 -9.62
C ALA A 36 -1.70 -5.32 -10.02
N ARG A 37 -0.40 -5.64 -10.16
CA ARG A 37 0.05 -6.99 -10.51
C ARG A 37 -0.32 -8.05 -9.46
N LEU A 38 -0.37 -7.68 -8.19
CA LEU A 38 -0.78 -8.59 -7.11
C LEU A 38 -2.27 -8.96 -7.20
N GLY A 39 -3.12 -8.03 -7.64
CA GLY A 39 -4.55 -8.27 -7.86
C GLY A 39 -4.85 -9.21 -9.02
N ILE A 40 -4.07 -9.12 -10.10
CA ILE A 40 -4.27 -9.90 -11.34
C ILE A 40 -4.32 -11.41 -11.06
N ARG A 41 -3.46 -11.92 -10.18
CA ARG A 41 -3.44 -13.35 -9.86
C ARG A 41 -4.71 -13.81 -9.16
N PHE A 42 -5.28 -13.03 -8.23
CA PHE A 42 -6.54 -13.36 -7.58
C PHE A 42 -7.69 -13.38 -8.60
N GLU A 43 -7.76 -12.37 -9.46
CA GLU A 43 -8.74 -12.35 -10.54
C GLU A 43 -8.66 -13.57 -11.45
N GLN A 44 -7.45 -14.05 -11.76
CA GLN A 44 -7.24 -15.27 -12.56
C GLN A 44 -7.77 -16.52 -11.87
N VAL A 45 -7.63 -16.61 -10.52
CA VAL A 45 -8.20 -17.72 -9.73
C VAL A 45 -9.72 -17.67 -9.73
N VAL A 46 -10.31 -16.46 -9.64
CA VAL A 46 -11.77 -16.24 -9.58
C VAL A 46 -12.42 -16.44 -10.95
N LYS A 47 -11.78 -16.03 -12.03
CA LYS A 47 -12.32 -16.11 -13.41
C LYS A 47 -12.31 -17.54 -13.92
N LYS A 48 -13.39 -18.28 -13.71
CA LYS A 48 -13.63 -19.63 -14.25
C LYS A 48 -14.33 -19.50 -15.58
N LYS A 49 -13.55 -19.51 -16.67
CA LYS A 49 -14.05 -19.38 -18.03
C LYS A 49 -14.52 -20.75 -18.55
N ASP A 50 -15.64 -20.74 -19.25
CA ASP A 50 -16.20 -21.89 -19.97
C ASP A 50 -16.57 -21.50 -21.42
N GLU A 51 -17.08 -22.45 -22.21
CA GLU A 51 -17.47 -22.22 -23.61
C GLU A 51 -18.62 -21.21 -23.78
N LYS A 52 -19.39 -20.96 -22.70
CA LYS A 52 -20.50 -20.00 -22.65
C LYS A 52 -20.11 -18.65 -22.04
N SER A 53 -18.81 -18.39 -21.97
CA SER A 53 -18.25 -17.14 -21.43
C SER A 53 -17.75 -16.23 -22.54
N LEU A 54 -18.09 -14.94 -22.48
CA LEU A 54 -17.46 -13.89 -23.27
C LEU A 54 -16.43 -13.18 -22.42
N ASP A 55 -15.17 -13.18 -22.85
CA ASP A 55 -14.09 -12.48 -22.18
C ASP A 55 -13.59 -11.31 -23.04
N LEU A 56 -13.72 -10.10 -22.51
CA LEU A 56 -13.30 -8.84 -23.15
C LEU A 56 -12.07 -8.21 -22.51
N SER A 57 -11.32 -8.97 -21.69
CA SER A 57 -10.13 -8.48 -20.98
C SER A 57 -8.94 -8.15 -21.90
N ASP A 58 -8.87 -8.79 -23.08
CA ASP A 58 -7.81 -8.58 -24.07
C ASP A 58 -8.06 -7.31 -24.89
N ARG A 59 -7.34 -6.24 -24.56
CA ARG A 59 -7.50 -4.92 -25.19
C ARG A 59 -6.88 -4.83 -26.59
N ASP A 60 -5.97 -5.72 -26.90
CA ASP A 60 -5.32 -5.76 -28.22
C ASP A 60 -6.23 -6.39 -29.26
N LYS A 61 -7.17 -7.25 -28.81
CA LYS A 61 -8.14 -7.93 -29.69
C LYS A 61 -9.45 -7.17 -29.91
N ASN A 62 -9.75 -6.16 -29.08
CA ASN A 62 -11.00 -5.43 -29.15
C ASN A 62 -10.76 -3.93 -29.01
N SER A 63 -11.19 -3.15 -29.99
CA SER A 63 -11.34 -1.70 -29.79
C SER A 63 -12.43 -1.44 -28.74
N LEU A 64 -12.42 -0.24 -28.12
CA LEU A 64 -13.43 0.13 -27.13
C LEU A 64 -14.87 0.01 -27.68
N LEU A 65 -15.11 0.48 -28.89
CA LEU A 65 -16.44 0.43 -29.52
C LEU A 65 -16.88 -1.00 -29.80
N GLU A 66 -15.97 -1.85 -30.24
CA GLU A 66 -16.24 -3.29 -30.42
C GLU A 66 -16.55 -3.98 -29.09
N ALA A 67 -15.81 -3.67 -28.00
CA ALA A 67 -16.07 -4.25 -26.69
C ALA A 67 -17.46 -3.83 -26.13
N ILE A 68 -17.86 -2.57 -26.31
CA ILE A 68 -19.19 -2.10 -25.94
C ILE A 68 -20.26 -2.83 -26.74
N GLU A 69 -20.09 -2.96 -28.06
CA GLU A 69 -21.05 -3.63 -28.94
C GLU A 69 -21.13 -5.13 -28.65
N LYS A 70 -20.01 -5.81 -28.46
CA LYS A 70 -19.97 -7.24 -28.05
C LYS A 70 -20.67 -7.46 -26.71
N THR A 71 -20.47 -6.57 -25.74
CA THR A 71 -21.19 -6.61 -24.45
C THR A 71 -22.69 -6.51 -24.66
N ARG A 72 -23.14 -5.54 -25.47
CA ARG A 72 -24.56 -5.30 -25.78
C ARG A 72 -25.21 -6.52 -26.45
N GLN A 73 -24.50 -7.15 -27.38
CA GLN A 73 -24.98 -8.36 -28.08
C GLN A 73 -25.05 -9.56 -27.13
N ALA A 74 -23.98 -9.80 -26.34
CA ALA A 74 -23.89 -10.95 -25.42
C ALA A 74 -24.98 -10.97 -24.37
N ILE A 75 -25.40 -9.79 -23.87
CA ILE A 75 -26.49 -9.67 -22.90
C ILE A 75 -27.79 -10.27 -23.42
N ASN A 76 -28.05 -10.17 -24.73
CA ASN A 76 -29.27 -10.67 -25.35
C ASN A 76 -29.15 -12.12 -25.87
N LEU A 77 -27.94 -12.68 -25.93
CA LEU A 77 -27.73 -14.06 -26.39
C LEU A 77 -27.95 -15.06 -25.26
N LYS A 78 -28.87 -16.01 -25.45
CA LYS A 78 -29.22 -17.02 -24.42
C LYS A 78 -28.06 -17.98 -24.09
N ASP A 79 -27.15 -18.17 -25.03
CA ASP A 79 -26.02 -19.09 -24.89
C ASP A 79 -24.84 -18.51 -24.09
N ILE A 80 -24.85 -17.22 -23.78
CA ILE A 80 -23.82 -16.59 -22.98
C ILE A 80 -24.28 -16.55 -21.51
N ASN A 81 -23.55 -17.22 -20.63
CA ASN A 81 -23.83 -17.28 -19.19
C ASN A 81 -22.97 -16.34 -18.36
N SER A 82 -21.80 -15.96 -18.87
CA SER A 82 -20.87 -15.07 -18.17
C SER A 82 -20.22 -14.07 -19.13
N ILE A 83 -20.06 -12.84 -18.68
CA ILE A 83 -19.30 -11.79 -19.39
C ILE A 83 -18.23 -11.29 -18.44
N TYR A 84 -16.97 -11.38 -18.85
CA TYR A 84 -15.82 -10.83 -18.15
C TYR A 84 -15.39 -9.52 -18.81
N GLU A 85 -15.13 -8.49 -17.98
CA GLU A 85 -14.80 -7.13 -18.43
C GLU A 85 -15.86 -6.53 -19.36
N GLY A 86 -17.14 -6.66 -19.01
CA GLY A 86 -18.24 -6.06 -19.78
C GLY A 86 -18.16 -4.52 -19.80
N HIS A 87 -18.28 -3.92 -20.98
CA HIS A 87 -18.11 -2.48 -21.22
C HIS A 87 -19.45 -1.77 -21.37
N PHE A 88 -19.68 -0.70 -20.57
CA PHE A 88 -20.88 0.12 -20.60
C PHE A 88 -20.52 1.59 -20.69
N LEU A 89 -21.19 2.30 -21.60
CA LEU A 89 -21.00 3.74 -21.81
C LEU A 89 -22.34 4.47 -21.71
N LYS A 90 -22.51 5.33 -20.72
CA LYS A 90 -23.68 6.19 -20.54
C LYS A 90 -23.28 7.49 -19.83
N PHE A 91 -24.00 8.57 -20.09
CA PHE A 91 -23.72 9.88 -19.49
C PHE A 91 -22.27 10.34 -19.64
N ASP A 92 -21.64 10.03 -20.78
CA ASP A 92 -20.24 10.32 -21.07
C ASP A 92 -19.26 9.66 -20.05
N THR A 93 -19.70 8.55 -19.47
CA THR A 93 -18.96 7.79 -18.47
C THR A 93 -18.82 6.33 -18.91
N LEU A 94 -17.57 5.87 -19.03
CA LEU A 94 -17.24 4.49 -19.33
C LEU A 94 -17.00 3.71 -18.04
N VAL A 95 -17.65 2.56 -17.91
CA VAL A 95 -17.34 1.57 -16.86
C VAL A 95 -17.06 0.21 -17.49
N ARG A 96 -16.25 -0.58 -16.79
CA ARG A 96 -16.03 -1.99 -17.05
C ARG A 96 -16.40 -2.76 -15.80
N THR A 97 -17.19 -3.82 -15.98
CA THR A 97 -17.60 -4.71 -14.90
C THR A 97 -16.68 -5.92 -14.89
N ASP A 98 -16.20 -6.34 -13.72
CA ASP A 98 -15.29 -7.50 -13.67
C ASP A 98 -16.01 -8.76 -14.17
N ILE A 99 -17.18 -9.07 -13.61
CA ILE A 99 -17.95 -10.27 -13.99
C ILE A 99 -19.45 -9.97 -13.97
N LEU A 100 -20.13 -10.35 -15.04
CA LEU A 100 -21.58 -10.48 -15.10
C LEU A 100 -21.92 -11.97 -15.25
N LYS A 101 -22.77 -12.50 -14.41
CA LYS A 101 -23.30 -13.87 -14.52
C LYS A 101 -24.79 -13.83 -14.75
N ARG A 102 -25.27 -14.66 -15.70
CA ARG A 102 -26.70 -14.75 -16.00
C ARG A 102 -27.44 -15.38 -14.83
N SER A 103 -28.54 -14.76 -14.44
CA SER A 103 -29.49 -15.28 -13.47
C SER A 103 -30.81 -15.61 -14.16
N GLU A 104 -31.77 -16.17 -13.42
CA GLU A 104 -33.11 -16.49 -13.97
C GLU A 104 -33.85 -15.26 -14.52
N LYS A 105 -33.65 -14.10 -13.89
CA LYS A 105 -34.40 -12.87 -14.21
C LYS A 105 -33.57 -11.77 -14.85
N GLY A 106 -32.26 -11.97 -15.01
CA GLY A 106 -31.37 -10.94 -15.53
C GLY A 106 -29.90 -11.30 -15.36
N TRP A 107 -29.13 -10.41 -14.75
CA TRP A 107 -27.71 -10.57 -14.55
C TRP A 107 -27.31 -10.22 -13.12
N ASP A 108 -26.40 -10.99 -12.56
CA ASP A 108 -25.74 -10.70 -11.30
C ASP A 108 -24.37 -10.06 -11.58
N LEU A 109 -24.14 -8.91 -10.98
CA LEU A 109 -22.86 -8.19 -11.08
C LEU A 109 -21.94 -8.65 -9.94
N TYR A 110 -20.71 -8.98 -10.29
CA TYR A 110 -19.64 -9.30 -9.34
C TYR A 110 -18.43 -8.40 -9.60
N GLU A 111 -17.97 -7.74 -8.56
CA GLU A 111 -16.69 -7.03 -8.53
C GLU A 111 -15.69 -7.85 -7.73
N VAL A 112 -14.47 -7.97 -8.23
CA VAL A 112 -13.38 -8.74 -7.61
C VAL A 112 -12.40 -7.80 -6.91
N LYS A 113 -12.20 -8.00 -5.62
CA LYS A 113 -11.26 -7.18 -4.83
C LYS A 113 -10.21 -8.07 -4.15
N ALA A 114 -8.95 -7.86 -4.49
CA ALA A 114 -7.80 -8.51 -3.84
C ALA A 114 -7.58 -7.95 -2.43
N SER A 115 -8.60 -8.03 -1.59
CA SER A 115 -8.67 -7.53 -0.22
C SER A 115 -9.27 -8.61 0.67
N GLY A 116 -8.87 -8.64 1.94
CA GLY A 116 -9.44 -9.56 2.92
C GLY A 116 -10.68 -9.02 3.64
N GLU A 117 -11.20 -7.87 3.22
CA GLU A 117 -12.39 -7.22 3.80
C GLU A 117 -13.05 -6.30 2.78
N ILE A 118 -14.33 -6.01 2.99
CA ILE A 118 -15.11 -5.09 2.18
C ILE A 118 -14.98 -3.68 2.75
N LYS A 119 -14.49 -2.75 1.95
CA LYS A 119 -14.33 -1.34 2.31
C LYS A 119 -15.41 -0.49 1.69
N ASP A 120 -15.76 0.64 2.32
CA ASP A 120 -16.78 1.57 1.80
C ASP A 120 -16.42 2.14 0.43
N GLU A 121 -15.14 2.31 0.13
CA GLU A 121 -14.69 2.72 -1.20
C GLU A 121 -15.08 1.73 -2.31
N TYR A 122 -15.18 0.42 -1.98
CA TYR A 122 -15.61 -0.61 -2.92
C TYR A 122 -17.10 -0.53 -3.21
N ILE A 123 -17.91 -0.15 -2.23
CA ILE A 123 -19.35 0.08 -2.43
C ILE A 123 -19.58 1.22 -3.42
N LYS A 124 -18.83 2.32 -3.28
CA LYS A 124 -18.88 3.43 -4.23
C LYS A 124 -18.44 3.04 -5.64
N ASP A 125 -17.37 2.25 -5.73
CA ASP A 125 -16.86 1.72 -6.99
C ASP A 125 -17.94 0.92 -7.73
N ILE A 126 -18.55 -0.04 -7.04
CA ILE A 126 -19.59 -0.91 -7.60
C ILE A 126 -20.88 -0.12 -7.89
N ALA A 127 -21.23 0.86 -7.06
CA ALA A 127 -22.40 1.70 -7.30
C ALA A 127 -22.29 2.49 -8.62
N ILE A 128 -21.10 2.99 -8.96
CA ILE A 128 -20.85 3.65 -10.25
C ILE A 128 -21.09 2.66 -11.40
N GLN A 129 -20.55 1.45 -11.29
CA GLN A 129 -20.69 0.41 -12.32
C GLN A 129 -22.16 -0.01 -12.49
N SER A 130 -22.83 -0.31 -11.37
CA SER A 130 -24.23 -0.71 -11.34
C SER A 130 -25.15 0.36 -11.95
N PHE A 131 -24.95 1.63 -11.54
CA PHE A 131 -25.75 2.74 -12.07
C PHE A 131 -25.60 2.91 -13.58
N ILE A 132 -24.37 2.85 -14.10
CA ILE A 132 -24.12 2.98 -15.55
C ILE A 132 -24.66 1.76 -16.30
N ALA A 133 -24.45 0.53 -15.82
CA ALA A 133 -24.96 -0.67 -16.45
C ALA A 133 -26.50 -0.67 -16.51
N LYS A 134 -27.19 -0.36 -15.40
CA LYS A 134 -28.65 -0.22 -15.36
C LYS A 134 -29.13 0.86 -16.32
N SER A 135 -28.40 1.98 -16.44
CA SER A 135 -28.72 3.05 -17.39
C SER A 135 -28.54 2.63 -18.86
N CYS A 136 -27.84 1.53 -19.13
CA CYS A 136 -27.76 0.84 -20.42
C CYS A 136 -28.83 -0.25 -20.59
N ASN A 137 -29.89 -0.26 -19.78
CA ASN A 137 -31.01 -1.19 -19.80
C ASN A 137 -30.63 -2.63 -19.41
N ILE A 138 -29.62 -2.80 -18.55
CA ILE A 138 -29.29 -4.09 -17.99
C ILE A 138 -30.13 -4.34 -16.74
N ASN A 139 -30.85 -5.47 -16.69
CA ASN A 139 -31.56 -5.90 -15.50
C ASN A 139 -30.56 -6.58 -14.54
N LEU A 140 -30.01 -5.84 -13.58
CA LEU A 140 -29.17 -6.38 -12.51
C LEU A 140 -30.05 -6.90 -11.39
N THR A 141 -29.98 -8.21 -11.13
CA THR A 141 -30.78 -8.92 -10.12
C THR A 141 -30.10 -8.94 -8.76
N SER A 142 -28.77 -9.03 -8.73
CA SER A 142 -27.96 -8.86 -7.53
C SER A 142 -26.65 -8.17 -7.82
N ILE A 143 -26.05 -7.61 -6.79
CA ILE A 143 -24.76 -6.93 -6.87
C ILE A 143 -23.89 -7.51 -5.75
N ASN A 144 -22.77 -8.10 -6.14
CA ASN A 144 -21.93 -8.90 -5.26
C ASN A 144 -20.49 -8.44 -5.30
N ILE A 145 -19.78 -8.64 -4.21
CA ILE A 145 -18.33 -8.45 -4.14
C ILE A 145 -17.66 -9.79 -3.84
N ILE A 146 -16.63 -10.11 -4.62
CA ILE A 146 -15.76 -11.27 -4.37
C ILE A 146 -14.47 -10.75 -3.74
N TYR A 147 -14.11 -11.29 -2.60
CA TYR A 147 -12.93 -10.89 -1.84
C TYR A 147 -12.20 -12.11 -1.26
N ILE A 148 -11.01 -11.89 -0.70
CA ILE A 148 -10.14 -12.97 -0.24
C ILE A 148 -10.57 -13.47 1.14
N ASN A 149 -10.70 -14.78 1.27
CA ASN A 149 -10.84 -15.45 2.55
C ASN A 149 -9.48 -15.47 3.29
N LYS A 150 -9.32 -14.63 4.31
CA LYS A 150 -8.10 -14.57 5.13
C LYS A 150 -7.80 -15.88 5.86
N GLU A 151 -8.83 -16.71 6.10
CA GLU A 151 -8.69 -17.98 6.80
C GLU A 151 -8.36 -19.16 5.87
N PHE A 152 -8.27 -18.90 4.56
CA PHE A 152 -7.85 -19.93 3.61
C PHE A 152 -6.42 -20.40 3.92
N GLU A 153 -6.22 -21.72 3.91
CA GLU A 153 -4.90 -22.35 4.01
C GLU A 153 -4.55 -23.05 2.70
N TYR A 154 -3.40 -22.72 2.14
CA TYR A 154 -2.92 -23.32 0.91
C TYR A 154 -2.21 -24.65 1.21
N LEU A 155 -2.95 -25.75 1.11
CA LEU A 155 -2.49 -27.09 1.50
C LEU A 155 -1.98 -27.93 0.33
N LYS A 156 -2.54 -27.72 -0.87
CA LYS A 156 -2.26 -28.51 -2.06
C LYS A 156 -1.94 -27.62 -3.26
N ASP A 157 -0.95 -28.03 -4.05
CA ASP A 157 -0.53 -27.28 -5.22
C ASP A 157 -1.66 -27.02 -6.21
N GLN A 158 -1.77 -25.76 -6.65
CA GLN A 158 -2.79 -25.25 -7.59
C GLN A 158 -4.25 -25.41 -7.11
N ASP A 159 -4.48 -25.79 -5.86
CA ASP A 159 -5.82 -25.88 -5.28
C ASP A 159 -6.13 -24.62 -4.47
N TYR A 160 -6.94 -23.74 -5.04
CA TYR A 160 -7.41 -22.50 -4.43
C TYR A 160 -8.90 -22.54 -4.08
N GLN A 161 -9.50 -23.73 -3.97
CA GLN A 161 -10.88 -23.86 -3.55
C GLN A 161 -11.06 -23.32 -2.12
N GLY A 162 -11.96 -22.33 -1.96
CA GLY A 162 -12.19 -21.65 -0.68
C GLY A 162 -11.33 -20.41 -0.44
N LEU A 163 -10.45 -20.01 -1.39
CA LEU A 163 -9.71 -18.76 -1.33
C LEU A 163 -10.62 -17.54 -1.47
N GLU A 164 -11.72 -17.67 -2.21
CA GLU A 164 -12.68 -16.60 -2.46
C GLU A 164 -13.86 -16.66 -1.49
N LYS A 165 -14.36 -15.51 -1.06
CA LYS A 165 -15.66 -15.29 -0.44
C LYS A 165 -16.47 -14.35 -1.31
N SER A 166 -17.79 -14.52 -1.32
CA SER A 166 -18.71 -13.61 -2.00
C SER A 166 -19.77 -13.12 -1.04
N GLU A 167 -20.14 -11.84 -1.15
CA GLU A 167 -21.17 -11.21 -0.34
C GLU A 167 -22.09 -10.39 -1.24
N ASP A 168 -23.41 -10.54 -1.05
CA ASP A 168 -24.42 -9.71 -1.69
C ASP A 168 -24.48 -8.36 -0.97
N ILE A 169 -24.19 -7.30 -1.72
CA ILE A 169 -24.16 -5.92 -1.24
C ILE A 169 -25.20 -5.03 -1.93
N THR A 170 -26.21 -5.65 -2.53
CA THR A 170 -27.23 -4.96 -3.35
C THR A 170 -27.85 -3.77 -2.63
N ASP A 171 -28.22 -3.92 -1.36
CA ASP A 171 -28.88 -2.83 -0.61
C ASP A 171 -27.92 -1.69 -0.28
N ARG A 172 -26.67 -1.99 0.09
CA ARG A 172 -25.65 -0.95 0.30
C ARG A 172 -25.35 -0.16 -0.97
N VAL A 173 -25.35 -0.82 -2.12
CA VAL A 173 -25.14 -0.17 -3.43
C VAL A 173 -26.30 0.72 -3.80
N LYS A 174 -27.57 0.31 -3.56
CA LYS A 174 -28.76 1.13 -3.81
C LYS A 174 -28.74 2.47 -3.08
N GLU A 175 -28.24 2.49 -1.85
CA GLU A 175 -28.11 3.72 -1.06
C GLU A 175 -27.15 4.73 -1.74
N GLU A 176 -26.05 4.25 -2.34
CA GLU A 176 -25.06 5.09 -3.03
C GLU A 176 -25.48 5.51 -4.44
N GLU A 177 -26.27 4.71 -5.16
CA GLU A 177 -26.65 4.96 -6.56
C GLU A 177 -27.36 6.32 -6.77
N GLY A 178 -28.14 6.77 -5.78
CA GLY A 178 -28.85 8.05 -5.84
C GLY A 178 -27.95 9.27 -6.03
N ASN A 179 -26.69 9.16 -5.69
CA ASN A 179 -25.71 10.25 -5.78
C ASN A 179 -24.88 10.24 -7.08
N ILE A 180 -24.87 9.14 -7.83
CA ILE A 180 -23.93 8.95 -8.95
C ILE A 180 -24.12 9.96 -10.07
N ILE A 181 -25.35 10.26 -10.47
CA ILE A 181 -25.61 11.24 -11.54
C ILE A 181 -25.14 12.65 -11.15
N LYS A 182 -25.24 13.01 -9.87
CA LYS A 182 -24.71 14.28 -9.35
C LYS A 182 -23.18 14.28 -9.40
N TYR A 183 -22.54 13.20 -8.97
CA TYR A 183 -21.07 13.07 -9.05
C TYR A 183 -20.58 13.22 -10.50
N ILE A 184 -21.23 12.56 -11.47
CA ILE A 184 -20.87 12.66 -12.88
C ILE A 184 -20.96 14.13 -13.35
N LYS A 185 -22.08 14.83 -13.06
CA LYS A 185 -22.27 16.22 -13.46
C LYS A 185 -21.24 17.17 -12.86
N ASP A 186 -20.96 17.02 -11.57
CA ASP A 186 -20.05 17.92 -10.84
C ASP A 186 -18.58 17.67 -11.21
N LEU A 187 -18.18 16.41 -11.37
CA LEU A 187 -16.80 16.05 -11.66
C LEU A 187 -16.42 16.25 -13.13
N LYS A 188 -17.37 16.14 -14.05
CA LYS A 188 -17.13 16.37 -15.47
C LYS A 188 -16.62 17.79 -15.76
N LYS A 189 -17.08 18.79 -15.02
CA LYS A 189 -16.65 20.19 -15.16
C LYS A 189 -15.14 20.36 -15.01
N LEU A 190 -14.50 19.52 -14.20
CA LEU A 190 -13.05 19.58 -13.96
C LEU A 190 -12.22 19.24 -15.21
N SER A 191 -12.84 18.65 -16.26
CA SER A 191 -12.16 18.35 -17.54
C SER A 191 -12.10 19.54 -18.48
N GLU A 192 -12.85 20.62 -18.21
CA GLU A 192 -12.89 21.81 -19.06
C GLU A 192 -11.51 22.50 -19.07
N LYS A 193 -11.01 22.85 -20.26
CA LYS A 193 -9.65 23.37 -20.48
C LYS A 193 -9.27 24.55 -19.57
N ASN A 194 -10.23 25.41 -19.27
CA ASN A 194 -10.02 26.64 -18.48
C ASN A 194 -10.55 26.52 -17.05
N TYR A 195 -10.94 25.30 -16.61
CA TYR A 195 -11.43 25.14 -15.24
C TYR A 195 -10.29 25.35 -14.24
N PRO A 196 -10.44 26.25 -13.26
CA PRO A 196 -9.38 26.54 -12.31
C PRO A 196 -9.08 25.34 -11.41
N SER A 197 -7.80 25.16 -11.07
CA SER A 197 -7.41 24.10 -10.13
C SER A 197 -8.13 24.27 -8.78
N PRO A 198 -8.84 23.24 -8.29
CA PRO A 198 -9.56 23.32 -7.03
C PRO A 198 -8.61 23.60 -5.85
N LYS A 199 -9.00 24.54 -4.99
CA LYS A 199 -8.27 24.84 -3.75
C LYS A 199 -8.66 23.79 -2.69
N LYS A 200 -7.83 22.80 -2.47
CA LYS A 200 -8.02 21.77 -1.45
C LYS A 200 -6.77 21.65 -0.60
N LYS A 201 -6.91 21.84 0.72
CA LYS A 201 -5.84 21.60 1.69
C LYS A 201 -5.56 20.08 1.78
N MET A 202 -4.31 19.73 2.04
CA MET A 202 -3.93 18.34 2.32
C MET A 202 -4.54 17.86 3.63
N GLY A 203 -4.87 16.56 3.70
CA GLY A 203 -5.47 15.95 4.88
C GLY A 203 -5.46 14.42 4.79
N SER A 204 -6.23 13.74 5.65
CA SER A 204 -6.33 12.27 5.70
C SER A 204 -6.70 11.65 4.34
N HIS A 205 -7.56 12.31 3.56
CA HIS A 205 -7.95 11.88 2.21
C HIS A 205 -6.77 11.73 1.23
N CYS A 206 -5.58 12.25 1.55
CA CYS A 206 -4.39 12.07 0.72
C CYS A 206 -3.70 10.73 0.95
N ASN A 207 -4.03 10.01 2.01
CA ASN A 207 -3.32 8.80 2.43
C ASN A 207 -4.07 7.50 2.10
N GLU A 208 -5.39 7.54 2.03
CA GLU A 208 -6.22 6.34 1.83
C GLU A 208 -7.28 6.53 0.72
N PRO A 209 -7.05 5.94 -0.45
CA PRO A 209 -5.78 5.40 -0.95
C PRO A 209 -4.74 6.51 -1.15
N ARG A 210 -3.45 6.15 -1.05
CA ARG A 210 -2.37 7.15 -1.17
C ARG A 210 -2.47 7.89 -2.51
N CYS A 211 -2.53 9.22 -2.43
CA CYS A 211 -2.68 10.08 -3.60
C CYS A 211 -1.36 10.15 -4.40
N ASN A 212 -1.42 9.92 -5.71
CA ASN A 212 -0.27 9.99 -6.61
C ASN A 212 0.34 11.39 -6.70
N TYR A 213 -0.46 12.43 -6.42
CA TYR A 213 -0.04 13.84 -6.46
C TYR A 213 0.41 14.37 -5.10
N LEU A 214 0.56 13.50 -4.09
CA LEU A 214 0.94 13.91 -2.74
C LEU A 214 2.25 14.70 -2.72
N SER A 215 3.28 14.22 -3.43
CA SER A 215 4.58 14.90 -3.54
C SER A 215 4.46 16.25 -4.22
N LYS A 216 3.65 16.35 -5.27
CA LYS A 216 3.36 17.61 -5.97
C LYS A 216 2.64 18.61 -5.06
N CYS A 217 1.62 18.17 -4.33
CA CYS A 217 0.93 19.04 -3.37
C CYS A 217 1.86 19.50 -2.23
N LYS A 218 2.75 18.61 -1.75
CA LYS A 218 3.77 18.97 -0.75
C LYS A 218 4.76 19.99 -1.26
N SER A 219 5.19 19.91 -2.52
CA SER A 219 6.15 20.87 -3.10
C SER A 219 5.58 22.28 -3.25
N LEU A 220 4.27 22.43 -3.28
CA LEU A 220 3.57 23.72 -3.32
C LEU A 220 3.45 24.38 -1.93
N LEU A 221 3.74 23.65 -0.86
CA LEU A 221 3.74 24.21 0.49
C LEU A 221 5.01 25.03 0.73
N PRO A 222 4.95 26.09 1.51
CA PRO A 222 6.13 26.80 1.96
C PRO A 222 7.10 25.84 2.65
N LYS A 223 8.40 26.01 2.43
CA LYS A 223 9.42 25.24 3.14
C LYS A 223 9.48 25.65 4.61
N ASN A 224 9.87 24.71 5.47
CA ASN A 224 10.06 24.97 6.90
C ASN A 224 8.83 25.59 7.58
N THR A 225 7.66 25.00 7.36
CA THR A 225 6.42 25.37 8.07
C THR A 225 6.37 24.74 9.46
N TYR A 226 5.54 25.29 10.34
CA TYR A 226 5.32 24.72 11.68
C TYR A 226 4.80 23.26 11.64
N THR A 227 4.26 22.81 10.52
CA THR A 227 3.71 21.45 10.34
C THR A 227 4.76 20.34 10.41
N ILE A 228 6.05 20.68 10.36
CA ILE A 228 7.14 19.70 10.56
C ILE A 228 7.33 19.32 12.04
N LEU A 229 6.77 20.09 12.96
CA LEU A 229 6.84 19.82 14.39
C LEU A 229 5.98 18.59 14.74
N PRO A 230 6.53 17.61 15.45
CA PRO A 230 5.78 16.41 15.82
C PRO A 230 4.75 16.71 16.93
N ASN A 231 3.68 15.92 16.95
CA ASN A 231 2.69 15.91 18.05
C ASN A 231 2.09 17.29 18.36
N LEU A 232 1.81 18.10 17.35
CA LEU A 232 1.07 19.34 17.52
C LEU A 232 -0.38 19.04 17.91
N SER A 233 -0.83 19.58 19.04
CA SER A 233 -2.24 19.52 19.41
C SER A 233 -3.08 20.41 18.48
N GLN A 234 -4.35 20.05 18.29
CA GLN A 234 -5.28 20.87 17.49
C GLN A 234 -5.37 22.30 18.03
N LYS A 235 -5.30 22.47 19.37
CA LYS A 235 -5.27 23.79 20.02
C LYS A 235 -4.08 24.63 19.56
N LYS A 236 -2.89 24.04 19.45
CA LYS A 236 -1.69 24.77 18.94
C LYS A 236 -1.82 25.09 17.45
N ILE A 237 -2.34 24.17 16.65
CA ILE A 237 -2.58 24.39 15.22
C ILE A 237 -3.54 25.59 15.05
N ASN A 238 -4.68 25.59 15.75
CA ASN A 238 -5.65 26.66 15.68
C ASN A 238 -5.05 28.02 16.13
N LYS A 239 -4.21 28.02 17.17
CA LYS A 239 -3.49 29.21 17.60
C LYS A 239 -2.59 29.74 16.48
N PHE A 240 -1.75 28.89 15.88
CA PHE A 240 -0.82 29.31 14.83
C PHE A 240 -1.57 29.82 13.57
N GLU A 241 -2.68 29.17 13.22
CA GLU A 241 -3.54 29.62 12.11
C GLU A 241 -4.19 30.99 12.42
N SER A 242 -4.70 31.20 13.64
CA SER A 242 -5.31 32.48 14.04
C SER A 242 -4.29 33.65 14.11
N GLU A 243 -3.03 33.35 14.45
CA GLU A 243 -1.92 34.30 14.44
C GLU A 243 -1.24 34.43 13.06
N ASN A 244 -1.76 33.77 12.01
CA ASN A 244 -1.16 33.72 10.66
C ASN A 244 0.30 33.23 10.63
N ILE A 245 0.68 32.39 11.60
CA ILE A 245 1.99 31.77 11.64
C ILE A 245 2.03 30.64 10.61
N VAL A 246 2.92 30.73 9.62
CA VAL A 246 3.14 29.74 8.60
C VAL A 246 4.50 29.09 8.75
N HIS A 247 5.55 29.90 8.90
CA HIS A 247 6.92 29.42 8.94
C HIS A 247 7.37 29.04 10.34
N LEU A 248 8.16 28.00 10.43
CA LEU A 248 8.69 27.49 11.70
C LEU A 248 9.49 28.53 12.47
N LYS A 249 10.19 29.43 11.78
CA LYS A 249 10.97 30.52 12.39
C LYS A 249 10.10 31.49 13.18
N ASP A 250 8.84 31.67 12.79
CA ASP A 250 7.91 32.61 13.40
C ASP A 250 7.20 32.02 14.65
N VAL A 251 7.35 30.72 14.88
CA VAL A 251 6.79 30.06 16.08
C VAL A 251 7.59 30.43 17.30
N LYS A 252 6.93 30.93 18.35
CA LYS A 252 7.58 31.29 19.62
C LYS A 252 8.03 30.02 20.37
N ILE A 253 9.25 30.06 20.93
CA ILE A 253 9.81 28.92 21.68
C ILE A 253 8.93 28.57 22.88
N SER A 254 8.32 29.58 23.53
CA SER A 254 7.40 29.40 24.67
C SER A 254 6.16 28.56 24.33
N ASP A 255 5.79 28.43 23.06
CA ASP A 255 4.67 27.62 22.61
C ASP A 255 5.05 26.14 22.35
N LEU A 256 6.33 25.81 22.47
CA LEU A 256 6.89 24.52 22.11
C LEU A 256 7.27 23.70 23.34
N SER A 257 7.18 22.37 23.24
CA SER A 257 7.88 21.48 24.16
C SER A 257 9.39 21.53 23.89
N GLU A 258 10.20 21.09 24.86
CA GLU A 258 11.66 21.00 24.69
C GLU A 258 12.06 20.27 23.41
N ARG A 259 11.40 19.13 23.13
CA ARG A 259 11.62 18.35 21.90
C ARG A 259 11.27 19.15 20.64
N GLN A 260 10.14 19.87 20.64
CA GLN A 260 9.72 20.70 19.52
C GLN A 260 10.66 21.90 19.31
N ALA A 261 11.11 22.53 20.40
CA ALA A 261 12.06 23.63 20.37
C ALA A 261 13.43 23.19 19.78
N LEU A 262 13.89 21.99 20.16
CA LEU A 262 15.10 21.40 19.62
C LEU A 262 14.97 21.11 18.11
N ILE A 263 13.86 20.52 17.67
CA ILE A 263 13.58 20.26 16.26
C ILE A 263 13.52 21.58 15.49
N ARG A 264 12.85 22.61 16.03
CA ARG A 264 12.83 23.96 15.45
C ARG A 264 14.23 24.51 15.27
N LYS A 265 15.08 24.45 16.29
CA LYS A 265 16.48 24.89 16.23
C LYS A 265 17.23 24.19 15.10
N VAL A 266 17.19 22.87 15.07
CA VAL A 266 17.87 22.04 14.04
C VAL A 266 17.42 22.41 12.62
N HIS A 267 16.12 22.61 12.41
CA HIS A 267 15.59 22.97 11.09
C HIS A 267 15.96 24.39 10.66
N ILE A 268 16.10 25.32 11.61
CA ILE A 268 16.48 26.72 11.31
C ILE A 268 17.98 26.83 11.05
N THR A 269 18.80 26.17 11.89
CA THR A 269 20.27 26.26 11.78
C THR A 269 20.85 25.32 10.74
N GLY A 270 20.14 24.23 10.41
CA GLY A 270 20.66 23.13 9.59
C GLY A 270 21.65 22.21 10.32
N GLU A 271 21.96 22.50 11.58
CA GLU A 271 22.92 21.74 12.37
C GLU A 271 22.22 20.61 13.14
N PRO A 272 22.63 19.34 12.96
CA PRO A 272 22.07 18.23 13.70
C PRO A 272 22.44 18.30 15.17
N HIS A 273 21.51 17.88 16.03
CA HIS A 273 21.78 17.69 17.46
C HIS A 273 21.99 16.21 17.77
N ILE A 274 23.10 15.89 18.46
CA ILE A 274 23.48 14.53 18.84
C ILE A 274 23.71 14.45 20.34
N GLU A 275 22.97 13.59 20.99
CA GLU A 275 23.12 13.24 22.43
C GLU A 275 24.30 12.27 22.60
N LYS A 276 25.55 12.76 22.40
CA LYS A 276 26.78 11.92 22.36
C LYS A 276 26.96 11.07 23.61
N LYS A 277 26.67 11.64 24.79
CA LYS A 277 26.79 10.91 26.08
C LYS A 277 25.82 9.75 26.15
N LYS A 278 24.52 10.01 25.89
CA LYS A 278 23.48 8.99 25.87
C LYS A 278 23.76 7.90 24.85
N LEU A 279 24.23 8.30 23.67
CA LEU A 279 24.60 7.37 22.61
C LEU A 279 25.71 6.41 23.06
N LYS A 280 26.79 6.93 23.65
CA LYS A 280 27.90 6.12 24.18
C LYS A 280 27.42 5.16 25.29
N GLU A 281 26.61 5.64 26.25
CA GLU A 281 26.06 4.83 27.33
C GLU A 281 25.17 3.69 26.79
N THR A 282 24.34 3.97 25.78
CA THR A 282 23.49 2.97 25.13
C THR A 282 24.31 1.89 24.43
N PHE A 283 25.35 2.28 23.68
CA PHE A 283 26.20 1.34 22.96
C PHE A 283 27.10 0.52 23.87
N ALA A 284 27.49 1.02 25.03
CA ALA A 284 28.27 0.26 26.01
C ALA A 284 27.54 -0.98 26.55
N ASN A 285 26.21 -1.04 26.39
CA ASN A 285 25.40 -2.20 26.81
C ASN A 285 25.32 -3.30 25.75
N PHE A 286 25.70 -3.03 24.50
CA PHE A 286 25.62 -4.00 23.43
C PHE A 286 26.84 -4.94 23.38
N LYS A 287 26.62 -6.15 22.93
CA LYS A 287 27.60 -7.24 22.91
C LYS A 287 28.11 -7.51 21.50
N LEU A 288 29.42 -7.49 21.33
CA LEU A 288 30.08 -7.93 20.10
C LEU A 288 29.94 -9.45 19.91
N PRO A 289 30.03 -9.95 18.66
CA PRO A 289 30.07 -9.17 17.41
C PRO A 289 28.76 -8.47 17.12
N PHE A 290 28.81 -7.35 16.41
CA PHE A 290 27.62 -6.70 15.90
C PHE A 290 27.28 -7.24 14.52
N TYR A 291 25.99 -7.47 14.29
CA TYR A 291 25.44 -7.83 12.99
C TYR A 291 24.48 -6.74 12.52
N PHE A 292 24.58 -6.34 11.27
CA PHE A 292 23.63 -5.44 10.61
C PHE A 292 22.84 -6.27 9.64
N MET A 293 21.53 -6.36 9.85
CA MET A 293 20.67 -7.30 9.17
C MET A 293 19.48 -6.55 8.52
N ASP A 294 19.12 -7.00 7.34
CA ASP A 294 17.97 -6.52 6.59
C ASP A 294 17.31 -7.66 5.83
N PHE A 295 15.97 -7.63 5.72
CA PHE A 295 15.15 -8.62 5.02
C PHE A 295 14.40 -8.02 3.87
N GLU A 296 14.24 -8.82 2.79
CA GLU A 296 13.30 -8.55 1.74
C GLU A 296 12.18 -9.61 1.74
N PHE A 297 10.95 -9.15 1.61
CA PHE A 297 9.77 -10.01 1.59
C PHE A 297 8.69 -9.45 0.68
N ILE A 298 7.84 -10.33 0.15
CA ILE A 298 6.67 -9.95 -0.65
C ILE A 298 5.39 -10.33 0.07
N GLN A 299 4.38 -9.47 0.00
CA GLN A 299 3.07 -9.80 0.51
C GLN A 299 2.35 -10.75 -0.45
N GLN A 300 2.01 -11.95 0.04
CA GLN A 300 1.23 -12.91 -0.72
C GLN A 300 -0.26 -12.60 -0.61
N ILE A 301 -0.89 -12.20 -1.70
CA ILE A 301 -2.35 -12.09 -1.78
C ILE A 301 -2.94 -13.48 -2.07
N VAL A 302 -2.37 -14.18 -3.03
CA VAL A 302 -2.62 -15.59 -3.31
C VAL A 302 -1.42 -16.38 -2.82
N PRO A 303 -1.57 -17.28 -1.84
CA PRO A 303 -0.45 -18.04 -1.29
C PRO A 303 0.30 -18.85 -2.35
N LEU A 304 1.63 -18.86 -2.24
CA LEU A 304 2.55 -19.58 -3.13
C LEU A 304 3.21 -20.77 -2.45
N VAL A 305 3.31 -20.72 -1.12
CA VAL A 305 3.97 -21.73 -0.29
C VAL A 305 2.92 -22.48 0.52
N LYS A 306 3.02 -23.81 0.56
CA LYS A 306 2.10 -24.66 1.35
C LYS A 306 2.12 -24.29 2.83
N ASN A 307 1.00 -24.50 3.49
CA ASN A 307 0.75 -24.19 4.90
C ASN A 307 0.84 -22.69 5.23
N THR A 308 0.71 -21.82 4.22
CA THR A 308 0.56 -20.37 4.42
C THR A 308 -0.83 -19.88 4.10
N LYS A 309 -1.13 -18.66 4.54
CA LYS A 309 -2.42 -17.98 4.35
C LYS A 309 -2.26 -16.72 3.50
N PRO A 310 -3.34 -16.20 2.90
CA PRO A 310 -3.33 -14.90 2.25
C PRO A 310 -2.82 -13.80 3.20
N PHE A 311 -2.13 -12.82 2.64
CA PHE A 311 -1.55 -11.65 3.33
C PHE A 311 -0.39 -11.96 4.28
N ILE A 312 0.03 -13.23 4.41
CA ILE A 312 1.27 -13.56 5.12
C ILE A 312 2.44 -13.28 4.17
N PRO A 313 3.37 -12.39 4.53
CA PRO A 313 4.53 -12.11 3.70
C PRO A 313 5.42 -13.34 3.54
N LEU A 314 5.95 -13.52 2.33
CA LEU A 314 6.96 -14.52 2.02
C LEU A 314 8.34 -13.87 2.04
N VAL A 315 9.21 -14.30 2.93
CA VAL A 315 10.61 -13.86 2.98
C VAL A 315 11.42 -14.57 1.90
N PHE A 316 12.26 -13.83 1.18
CA PHE A 316 13.04 -14.41 0.07
C PHE A 316 14.51 -13.99 0.06
N GLN A 317 14.87 -12.96 0.83
CA GLN A 317 16.24 -12.45 0.91
C GLN A 317 16.54 -11.96 2.32
N TRP A 318 17.77 -12.22 2.76
CA TRP A 318 18.39 -11.51 3.86
C TRP A 318 19.80 -11.06 3.48
N SER A 319 20.24 -9.97 4.09
CA SER A 319 21.63 -9.52 4.06
C SER A 319 22.13 -9.27 5.47
N VAL A 320 23.36 -9.66 5.76
CA VAL A 320 24.00 -9.52 7.06
C VAL A 320 25.44 -9.06 6.89
N HIS A 321 25.82 -7.98 7.60
CA HIS A 321 27.19 -7.54 7.72
C HIS A 321 27.66 -7.72 9.16
N LYS A 322 28.82 -8.34 9.35
CA LYS A 322 29.38 -8.62 10.66
C LYS A 322 30.49 -7.64 11.02
N TRP A 323 30.49 -7.18 12.26
CA TRP A 323 31.52 -6.32 12.82
C TRP A 323 32.04 -6.92 14.14
N ASP A 324 33.25 -7.47 14.09
CA ASP A 324 33.84 -8.24 15.20
C ASP A 324 34.45 -7.37 16.29
N SER A 325 34.97 -6.20 15.96
CA SER A 325 35.67 -5.30 16.87
C SER A 325 35.51 -3.86 16.50
N LEU A 326 35.35 -2.97 17.50
CA LEU A 326 35.25 -1.52 17.32
C LEU A 326 36.54 -0.89 16.76
N ASP A 327 37.66 -1.56 16.90
CA ASP A 327 38.97 -1.12 16.37
C ASP A 327 39.14 -1.41 14.87
N GLN A 328 38.25 -2.19 14.30
CA GLN A 328 38.27 -2.52 12.87
C GLN A 328 37.27 -1.64 12.10
N LYS A 329 37.65 -1.22 10.89
CA LYS A 329 36.69 -0.61 9.97
C LYS A 329 35.72 -1.68 9.47
N ILE A 330 34.42 -1.33 9.43
CA ILE A 330 33.42 -2.19 8.77
C ILE A 330 33.81 -2.32 7.31
N LYS A 331 34.04 -3.54 6.87
CA LYS A 331 34.28 -3.85 5.46
C LYS A 331 32.99 -4.32 4.84
N LEU A 332 32.54 -3.63 3.80
CA LEU A 332 31.37 -4.06 3.02
C LEU A 332 31.53 -5.46 2.40
N GLU A 333 32.78 -5.86 2.18
CA GLU A 333 33.18 -7.18 1.68
C GLU A 333 32.86 -8.33 2.67
N ASN A 334 32.68 -8.05 3.96
CA ASN A 334 32.36 -9.04 5.00
C ASN A 334 30.84 -9.25 5.14
N GLY A 335 30.06 -8.94 4.11
CA GLY A 335 28.65 -9.24 4.04
C GLY A 335 28.39 -10.67 3.61
N ASP A 336 27.39 -11.29 4.22
CA ASP A 336 26.80 -12.55 3.78
C ASP A 336 25.35 -12.29 3.37
N SER A 337 24.82 -13.07 2.44
CA SER A 337 23.48 -12.88 1.93
C SER A 337 22.85 -14.19 1.48
N PHE A 338 21.53 -14.22 1.54
CA PHE A 338 20.68 -15.27 1.00
C PHE A 338 19.70 -14.65 0.01
N LEU A 339 19.50 -15.33 -1.09
CA LEU A 339 18.48 -14.96 -2.09
C LEU A 339 17.96 -16.23 -2.76
N LYS A 340 16.65 -16.45 -2.69
CA LYS A 340 16.00 -17.59 -3.35
C LYS A 340 14.62 -17.21 -3.83
N PHE A 341 14.22 -17.68 -5.03
CA PHE A 341 12.90 -17.47 -5.61
C PHE A 341 12.30 -18.78 -6.10
N GLN A 342 10.96 -18.84 -6.11
CA GLN A 342 10.15 -19.91 -6.73
C GLN A 342 10.49 -21.34 -6.24
N ASP A 343 10.93 -21.45 -4.99
CA ASP A 343 11.32 -22.71 -4.40
C ASP A 343 10.45 -23.00 -3.17
N PRO A 344 9.82 -24.18 -3.05
CA PRO A 344 8.98 -24.54 -1.91
C PRO A 344 9.74 -24.61 -0.57
N THR A 345 11.08 -24.71 -0.59
CA THR A 345 11.92 -24.76 0.62
C THR A 345 12.44 -23.39 1.03
N ILE A 346 12.05 -22.32 0.34
CA ILE A 346 12.62 -20.97 0.49
C ILE A 346 12.66 -20.48 1.95
N GLU A 347 11.57 -20.65 2.69
CA GLU A 347 11.50 -20.18 4.09
C GLU A 347 12.40 -21.01 5.01
N ARG A 348 12.48 -22.31 4.79
CA ARG A 348 13.36 -23.19 5.57
C ARG A 348 14.83 -22.85 5.36
N ASP A 349 15.24 -22.74 4.12
CA ASP A 349 16.60 -22.38 3.75
C ASP A 349 16.97 -20.97 4.21
N PHE A 350 16.04 -20.03 4.12
CA PHE A 350 16.19 -18.67 4.62
C PHE A 350 16.55 -18.67 6.11
N ILE A 351 15.73 -19.31 6.95
CA ILE A 351 15.94 -19.27 8.41
C ILE A 351 17.14 -20.09 8.87
N GLU A 352 17.37 -21.28 8.29
CA GLU A 352 18.52 -22.10 8.67
C GLU A 352 19.85 -21.43 8.30
N SER A 353 19.94 -20.84 7.10
CA SER A 353 21.14 -20.10 6.69
C SER A 353 21.36 -18.85 7.54
N LEU A 354 20.30 -18.10 7.88
CA LEU A 354 20.38 -16.95 8.75
C LEU A 354 20.89 -17.31 10.14
N LEU A 355 20.31 -18.32 10.79
CA LEU A 355 20.72 -18.80 12.12
C LEU A 355 22.19 -19.24 12.13
N LYS A 356 22.65 -19.86 11.05
CA LYS A 356 24.08 -20.25 10.88
C LYS A 356 24.98 -19.01 10.77
N THR A 357 24.58 -18.01 9.99
CA THR A 357 25.37 -16.80 9.72
C THR A 357 25.53 -15.92 10.96
N VAL A 358 24.42 -15.65 11.69
CA VAL A 358 24.48 -14.77 12.88
C VAL A 358 24.88 -15.48 14.15
N GLY A 359 25.00 -16.81 14.13
CA GLY A 359 25.41 -17.62 15.28
C GLY A 359 24.55 -17.38 16.52
N LYS A 360 25.16 -17.61 17.71
CA LYS A 360 24.43 -17.60 19.00
C LYS A 360 24.67 -16.35 19.86
N THR A 361 25.65 -15.51 19.52
CA THR A 361 26.13 -14.41 20.37
C THR A 361 26.19 -13.09 19.58
N GLY A 362 26.22 -11.97 20.31
CA GLY A 362 26.32 -10.64 19.74
C GLY A 362 24.96 -10.02 19.44
N ASP A 363 24.89 -8.70 19.36
CA ASP A 363 23.67 -7.97 19.06
C ASP A 363 23.46 -7.79 17.55
N ILE A 364 22.20 -7.79 17.14
CA ILE A 364 21.76 -7.67 15.73
C ILE A 364 21.04 -6.36 15.58
N PHE A 365 21.44 -5.54 14.63
CA PHE A 365 20.86 -4.24 14.36
C PHE A 365 20.05 -4.27 13.06
N CYS A 366 18.77 -3.92 13.16
CA CYS A 366 17.87 -3.71 12.04
C CYS A 366 17.34 -2.29 12.07
N HIS A 367 17.10 -1.70 10.90
CA HIS A 367 16.39 -0.43 10.83
C HIS A 367 14.89 -0.71 10.73
N HIS A 368 14.09 -0.16 11.67
CA HIS A 368 12.67 -0.45 11.77
C HIS A 368 12.40 -1.93 12.09
N ALA A 369 13.11 -2.46 13.08
CA ALA A 369 13.21 -3.90 13.43
C ALA A 369 11.88 -4.64 13.66
N SER A 370 10.77 -3.90 13.81
CA SER A 370 9.43 -4.50 13.93
C SER A 370 9.04 -5.32 12.69
N ALA A 371 9.54 -4.95 11.51
CA ALA A 371 9.28 -5.66 10.27
C ALA A 371 9.95 -7.05 10.30
N GLU A 372 11.26 -7.09 10.56
CA GLU A 372 12.04 -8.34 10.64
C GLU A 372 11.53 -9.26 11.74
N LYS A 373 11.28 -8.72 12.94
CA LYS A 373 10.70 -9.48 14.06
C LYS A 373 9.36 -10.12 13.69
N THR A 374 8.49 -9.39 13.00
CA THR A 374 7.20 -9.91 12.52
C THR A 374 7.39 -11.07 11.53
N GLN A 375 8.35 -10.96 10.59
CA GLN A 375 8.62 -12.05 9.65
C GLN A 375 9.18 -13.30 10.35
N LEU A 376 10.07 -13.14 11.32
CA LEU A 376 10.57 -14.23 12.14
C LEU A 376 9.44 -14.91 12.96
N ASP A 377 8.54 -14.12 13.54
CA ASP A 377 7.36 -14.66 14.23
C ASP A 377 6.42 -15.42 13.28
N ASN A 378 6.21 -14.94 12.05
CA ASN A 378 5.41 -15.63 11.04
C ASN A 378 6.05 -16.99 10.68
N LEU A 379 7.35 -17.04 10.45
CA LEU A 379 8.06 -18.30 10.17
C LEU A 379 7.86 -19.31 11.29
N LYS A 380 8.05 -18.90 12.53
CA LYS A 380 7.83 -19.73 13.73
C LYS A 380 6.39 -20.23 13.83
N LYS A 381 5.41 -19.35 13.60
CA LYS A 381 3.98 -19.63 13.79
C LYS A 381 3.41 -20.59 12.75
N TYR A 382 3.80 -20.42 11.48
CA TYR A 382 3.12 -21.12 10.38
C TYR A 382 3.88 -22.37 9.92
N ASN A 383 5.18 -22.30 9.67
CA ASN A 383 5.88 -23.35 8.95
C ASN A 383 7.05 -24.00 9.71
N HIS A 384 7.65 -23.31 10.70
CA HIS A 384 8.91 -23.74 11.30
C HIS A 384 8.86 -23.78 12.82
N LYS A 385 7.83 -24.42 13.38
CA LYS A 385 7.63 -24.58 14.83
C LYS A 385 8.78 -25.30 15.53
N ASP A 386 9.46 -26.19 14.84
CA ASP A 386 10.63 -26.92 15.29
C ASP A 386 11.85 -26.00 15.55
N LEU A 387 11.91 -24.84 14.91
CA LEU A 387 12.95 -23.83 15.09
C LEU A 387 12.53 -22.69 16.05
N SER A 388 11.34 -22.78 16.67
CA SER A 388 10.79 -21.67 17.49
C SER A 388 11.76 -21.16 18.54
N LYS A 389 12.42 -22.04 19.27
CA LYS A 389 13.39 -21.67 20.31
C LYS A 389 14.59 -20.90 19.75
N GLN A 390 15.13 -21.33 18.61
CA GLN A 390 16.25 -20.65 17.97
C GLN A 390 15.84 -19.29 17.42
N ILE A 391 14.63 -19.19 16.86
CA ILE A 391 14.07 -17.94 16.36
C ILE A 391 13.81 -16.96 17.51
N ASP A 392 13.28 -17.41 18.65
CA ASP A 392 13.07 -16.56 19.83
C ASP A 392 14.40 -15.99 20.33
N LEU A 393 15.42 -16.81 20.45
CA LEU A 393 16.78 -16.36 20.83
C LEU A 393 17.39 -15.38 19.83
N LEU A 394 17.06 -15.51 18.54
CA LEU A 394 17.46 -14.55 17.51
C LEU A 394 16.74 -13.22 17.70
N ILE A 395 15.39 -13.24 17.89
CA ILE A 395 14.56 -12.05 18.08
C ILE A 395 14.99 -11.23 19.30
N ASP A 396 15.35 -11.91 20.40
CA ASP A 396 15.80 -11.25 21.64
C ASP A 396 17.09 -10.43 21.47
N ARG A 397 17.90 -10.75 20.47
CA ARG A 397 19.15 -10.06 20.14
C ARG A 397 18.95 -8.87 19.20
N ILE A 398 17.76 -8.70 18.62
CA ILE A 398 17.51 -7.66 17.60
C ILE A 398 17.24 -6.31 18.28
N GLN A 399 18.09 -5.34 17.94
CA GLN A 399 18.03 -3.94 18.35
C GLN A 399 17.52 -3.07 17.21
N ASP A 400 16.61 -2.12 17.51
CA ASP A 400 16.04 -1.22 16.51
C ASP A 400 16.86 0.06 16.39
N THR A 401 17.56 0.22 15.27
CA THR A 401 18.34 1.44 15.02
C THR A 401 17.49 2.68 14.81
N GLU A 402 16.23 2.54 14.34
CA GLU A 402 15.30 3.67 14.25
C GLU A 402 15.00 4.26 15.63
N THR A 403 14.81 3.41 16.63
CA THR A 403 14.60 3.84 18.02
C THR A 403 15.84 4.57 18.57
N LEU A 404 17.04 4.02 18.34
CA LEU A 404 18.30 4.64 18.73
C LEU A 404 18.47 6.03 18.09
N VAL A 405 18.17 6.13 16.78
CA VAL A 405 18.20 7.42 16.07
C VAL A 405 17.21 8.41 16.69
N LYS A 406 15.95 7.99 16.88
CA LYS A 406 14.90 8.86 17.45
C LYS A 406 15.26 9.39 18.84
N GLU A 407 15.96 8.60 19.63
CA GLU A 407 16.37 8.96 20.98
C GLU A 407 17.60 9.84 21.06
N CYS A 408 18.62 9.55 20.25
CA CYS A 408 19.94 10.16 20.39
C CYS A 408 20.26 11.19 19.31
N PHE A 409 19.43 11.29 18.26
CA PHE A 409 19.69 12.16 17.13
C PHE A 409 18.46 12.98 16.73
N LYS A 410 18.69 14.27 16.43
CA LYS A 410 17.70 15.17 15.84
C LYS A 410 18.33 15.87 14.64
N GLY A 411 17.82 15.63 13.44
CA GLY A 411 18.30 16.19 12.19
C GLY A 411 17.16 16.76 11.35
N SER A 412 17.52 17.61 10.38
CA SER A 412 16.58 18.19 9.41
C SER A 412 16.13 17.21 8.34
N THR A 413 16.89 16.14 8.13
CA THR A 413 16.61 15.05 7.20
C THR A 413 16.69 13.71 7.94
N PHE A 414 15.65 12.89 7.82
CA PHE A 414 15.56 11.56 8.44
C PHE A 414 16.50 10.50 7.81
N TYR A 415 17.22 10.85 6.75
CA TYR A 415 18.14 9.96 6.05
C TYR A 415 19.55 9.98 6.65
N ILE A 416 19.65 9.73 7.97
CA ILE A 416 20.96 9.39 8.52
C ILE A 416 20.92 7.88 8.77
N CYS A 417 21.47 7.22 7.79
CA CYS A 417 21.77 5.79 7.79
C CYS A 417 22.44 5.41 9.12
N CYS A 418 22.20 4.20 9.63
CA CYS A 418 22.91 3.56 10.74
C CYS A 418 24.43 3.82 10.67
N TRP A 419 24.99 3.93 9.48
CA TRP A 419 26.37 4.25 9.21
C TRP A 419 26.86 5.57 9.83
N TYR A 420 26.03 6.64 9.88
CA TYR A 420 26.44 7.91 10.48
C TYR A 420 26.48 7.84 12.02
N ILE A 421 25.57 7.10 12.63
CA ILE A 421 25.59 6.85 14.07
C ILE A 421 26.88 6.13 14.45
N PHE A 422 27.25 5.11 13.68
CA PHE A 422 28.51 4.37 13.89
C PHE A 422 29.73 5.22 13.62
N LYS A 423 29.72 6.10 12.62
CA LYS A 423 30.82 7.04 12.35
C LYS A 423 31.04 8.00 13.52
N VAL A 424 29.98 8.49 14.16
CA VAL A 424 30.09 9.35 15.35
C VAL A 424 30.58 8.57 16.58
N LEU A 425 30.26 7.28 16.70
CA LEU A 425 30.70 6.42 17.79
C LEU A 425 32.18 6.09 17.69
N ILE A 426 32.71 5.89 16.48
CA ILE A 426 34.11 5.49 16.25
C ILE A 426 35.06 6.71 16.33
N GLY A 427 34.55 7.94 16.37
CA GLY A 427 35.38 9.13 16.58
C GLY A 427 36.21 9.58 15.38
N SER A 428 35.78 9.26 14.15
CA SER A 428 36.38 9.70 12.88
C SER A 428 35.57 10.75 12.17
#